data_21180790cc0bbb2ae1b8719b80eaef42
#
_entry.id   21180790cc0bbb2ae1b8719b80eaef42
#
_cell.length_a   1.000
_cell.length_b   1.000
_cell.length_c   1.000
_cell.angle_alpha   90.00
_cell.angle_beta   90.00
_cell.angle_gamma   90.00
#
_symmetry.space_group_name_H-M   'P 1'
#
loop_
_entity.id
_entity.type
_entity.pdbx_description
1 polymer ?
#
loop_
_entity_poly.entity_id
_entity_poly.type
_entity_poly.pdbx_seq_one_letter_code
_entity_poly.pdbx_strand_id
1 'polypeptide(L)'
;QFTHESLAAVFEDADFSRRSRIRRLFMERNTRVIRDLLALIEETVHGLDPKIELGIMTGDRFWEGYGFEPWAAALRGRSPLPVRWRPGGGFYGDERPRELLDKAHAMGRQVAVLPPYVRIAQAEIENFPYQPLRKAAQSNALEITAYLLAGCTGSALNILGQEGNPLAES
;
A
#
# COMPACT_ATOMS: atom_id res chain seq x y z
N GLN A 1 15.93 22.73 -13.69
CA GLN A 1 15.87 21.27 -13.55
C GLN A 1 16.78 20.87 -12.39
N PHE A 2 16.26 20.13 -11.42
CA PHE A 2 17.09 19.64 -10.31
C PHE A 2 17.76 18.32 -10.70
N THR A 3 19.03 18.18 -10.41
CA THR A 3 19.71 16.88 -10.36
C THR A 3 19.41 16.19 -9.04
N HIS A 4 19.68 14.90 -8.93
CA HIS A 4 19.53 14.16 -7.68
C HIS A 4 20.35 14.80 -6.54
N GLU A 5 21.57 15.18 -6.80
CA GLU A 5 22.47 15.80 -5.81
C GLU A 5 21.98 17.20 -5.38
N SER A 6 21.50 18.02 -6.33
CA SER A 6 20.97 19.34 -6.01
C SER A 6 19.66 19.26 -5.23
N LEU A 7 18.86 18.20 -5.43
CA LEU A 7 17.64 17.97 -4.65
C LEU A 7 17.99 17.52 -3.24
N ALA A 8 18.94 16.60 -3.05
CA ALA A 8 19.42 16.18 -1.74
C ALA A 8 19.94 17.37 -0.93
N ALA A 9 20.78 18.22 -1.53
CA ALA A 9 21.30 19.42 -0.90
C ALA A 9 20.18 20.38 -0.43
N VAL A 10 19.08 20.48 -1.16
CA VAL A 10 17.93 21.30 -0.72
C VAL A 10 17.23 20.73 0.49
N PHE A 11 17.16 19.40 0.63
CA PHE A 11 16.56 18.78 1.83
C PHE A 11 17.43 18.93 3.08
N GLU A 12 18.72 19.20 2.91
CA GLU A 12 19.67 19.48 3.99
C GLU A 12 19.84 20.99 4.23
N ASP A 13 19.20 21.85 3.46
CA ASP A 13 19.30 23.31 3.58
C ASP A 13 18.88 23.75 4.98
N ALA A 14 19.66 24.64 5.58
CA ALA A 14 19.39 25.20 6.90
C ALA A 14 18.13 26.11 6.91
N ASP A 15 17.77 26.70 5.78
CA ASP A 15 16.51 27.47 5.63
C ASP A 15 15.31 26.51 5.61
N PHE A 16 14.63 26.47 6.75
CA PHE A 16 13.42 25.65 6.94
C PHE A 16 12.31 25.97 5.93
N SER A 17 12.09 27.26 5.64
CA SER A 17 11.02 27.70 4.74
C SER A 17 11.27 27.23 3.31
N ARG A 18 12.50 27.37 2.84
CA ARG A 18 12.92 26.90 1.52
C ARG A 18 12.82 25.37 1.43
N ARG A 19 13.34 24.66 2.42
CA ARG A 19 13.28 23.20 2.52
C ARG A 19 11.82 22.70 2.49
N SER A 20 10.94 23.26 3.31
CA SER A 20 9.53 22.89 3.37
C SER A 20 8.80 23.16 2.06
N ARG A 21 9.09 24.28 1.40
CA ARG A 21 8.51 24.62 0.09
C ARG A 21 8.91 23.60 -0.98
N ILE A 22 10.20 23.28 -1.08
CA ILE A 22 10.68 22.32 -2.09
C ILE A 22 10.13 20.92 -1.81
N ARG A 23 10.10 20.49 -0.54
CA ARG A 23 9.49 19.23 -0.14
C ARG A 23 8.03 19.13 -0.58
N ARG A 24 7.23 20.17 -0.34
CA ARG A 24 5.84 20.21 -0.77
C ARG A 24 5.71 20.09 -2.29
N LEU A 25 6.48 20.86 -3.06
CA LEU A 25 6.46 20.81 -4.52
C LEU A 25 6.85 19.41 -5.04
N PHE A 26 7.80 18.77 -4.40
CA PHE A 26 8.23 17.41 -4.74
C PHE A 26 7.09 16.40 -4.49
N MET A 27 6.42 16.50 -3.34
CA MET A 27 5.29 15.62 -3.01
C MET A 27 4.11 15.83 -3.96
N GLU A 28 3.74 17.09 -4.25
CA GLU A 28 2.69 17.43 -5.19
C GLU A 28 3.00 16.89 -6.60
N ARG A 29 4.26 16.99 -7.03
CA ARG A 29 4.69 16.41 -8.31
C ARG A 29 4.56 14.88 -8.32
N ASN A 30 5.03 14.19 -7.28
CA ASN A 30 4.96 12.75 -7.20
C ASN A 30 3.50 12.27 -7.19
N THR A 31 2.66 12.88 -6.37
CA THR A 31 1.21 12.59 -6.35
C THR A 31 0.60 12.73 -7.74
N ARG A 32 0.95 13.79 -8.48
CA ARG A 32 0.45 14.03 -9.83
C ARG A 32 0.93 13.00 -10.83
N VAL A 33 2.23 12.68 -10.83
CA VAL A 33 2.81 11.71 -11.78
C VAL A 33 2.18 10.33 -11.60
N ILE A 34 2.00 9.88 -10.35
CA ILE A 34 1.34 8.61 -10.08
C ILE A 34 -0.14 8.67 -10.49
N ARG A 35 -0.86 9.73 -10.16
CA ARG A 35 -2.25 9.92 -10.60
C ARG A 35 -2.40 9.83 -12.11
N ASP A 36 -1.52 10.50 -12.85
CA ASP A 36 -1.59 10.53 -14.32
C ASP A 36 -1.31 9.13 -14.92
N LEU A 37 -0.38 8.38 -14.31
CA LEU A 37 -0.13 6.98 -14.66
C LEU A 37 -1.35 6.11 -14.37
N LEU A 38 -1.98 6.26 -13.19
CA LEU A 38 -3.16 5.48 -12.82
C LEU A 38 -4.37 5.80 -13.71
N ALA A 39 -4.54 7.06 -14.13
CA ALA A 39 -5.56 7.44 -15.10
C ALA A 39 -5.32 6.80 -16.47
N LEU A 40 -4.06 6.75 -16.94
CA LEU A 40 -3.72 6.06 -18.18
C LEU A 40 -4.00 4.55 -18.10
N ILE A 41 -3.70 3.93 -16.97
CA ILE A 41 -4.00 2.50 -16.73
C ILE A 41 -5.51 2.28 -16.77
N GLU A 42 -6.28 3.12 -16.09
CA GLU A 42 -7.74 3.04 -16.06
C GLU A 42 -8.32 3.16 -17.48
N GLU A 43 -7.95 4.19 -18.22
CA GLU A 43 -8.42 4.41 -19.58
C GLU A 43 -8.07 3.23 -20.50
N THR A 44 -6.86 2.70 -20.39
CA THR A 44 -6.39 1.58 -21.21
C THR A 44 -7.16 0.29 -20.88
N VAL A 45 -7.27 -0.06 -19.61
CA VAL A 45 -7.89 -1.31 -19.17
C VAL A 45 -9.41 -1.28 -19.38
N HIS A 46 -10.08 -0.20 -19.01
CA HIS A 46 -11.51 -0.08 -19.20
C HIS A 46 -11.90 0.16 -20.66
N GLY A 47 -10.96 0.60 -21.49
CA GLY A 47 -11.12 0.61 -22.95
C GLY A 47 -11.15 -0.81 -23.55
N LEU A 48 -10.53 -1.78 -22.89
CA LEU A 48 -10.55 -3.19 -23.29
C LEU A 48 -11.74 -3.94 -22.67
N ASP A 49 -11.91 -3.82 -21.37
CA ASP A 49 -13.06 -4.41 -20.64
C ASP A 49 -13.43 -3.54 -19.43
N PRO A 50 -14.58 -2.86 -19.46
CA PRO A 50 -15.03 -1.99 -18.38
C PRO A 50 -15.47 -2.74 -17.12
N LYS A 51 -15.48 -4.08 -17.13
CA LYS A 51 -15.84 -4.91 -15.97
C LYS A 51 -14.65 -5.31 -15.11
N ILE A 52 -13.43 -4.96 -15.49
CA ILE A 52 -12.23 -5.26 -14.71
C ILE A 52 -12.19 -4.31 -13.52
N GLU A 53 -12.12 -4.86 -12.30
CA GLU A 53 -11.89 -4.08 -11.10
C GLU A 53 -10.41 -3.70 -11.00
N LEU A 54 -10.15 -2.42 -10.85
CA LEU A 54 -8.79 -1.90 -10.69
C LEU A 54 -8.44 -1.68 -9.22
N GLY A 55 -7.16 -1.80 -8.91
CA GLY A 55 -6.65 -1.55 -7.57
C GLY A 55 -5.20 -1.13 -7.55
N ILE A 56 -4.77 -0.66 -6.41
CA ILE A 56 -3.38 -0.26 -6.16
C ILE A 56 -2.90 -0.85 -4.84
N MET A 57 -1.62 -1.19 -4.81
CA MET A 57 -0.90 -1.49 -3.59
C MET A 57 -0.02 -0.31 -3.21
N THR A 58 -0.05 0.08 -1.94
CA THR A 58 0.87 1.06 -1.37
C THR A 58 2.00 0.36 -0.61
N GLY A 59 3.09 1.06 -0.35
CA GLY A 59 4.19 0.53 0.45
C GLY A 59 3.84 0.39 1.94
N ASP A 60 4.71 -0.27 2.68
CA ASP A 60 4.54 -0.57 4.11
C ASP A 60 4.63 0.66 5.02
N ARG A 61 5.03 1.79 4.48
CA ARG A 61 5.11 3.04 5.22
C ARG A 61 4.28 4.10 4.55
N PHE A 62 3.46 4.73 5.38
CA PHE A 62 2.66 5.86 4.99
C PHE A 62 3.54 7.11 4.95
N TRP A 63 4.19 7.31 3.81
CA TRP A 63 5.06 8.45 3.59
C TRP A 63 4.32 9.65 2.99
N GLU A 64 4.93 10.80 3.15
CA GLU A 64 4.52 12.00 2.46
C GLU A 64 4.51 11.81 0.93
N GLY A 65 3.53 12.38 0.28
CA GLY A 65 3.35 12.28 -1.16
C GLY A 65 2.43 11.15 -1.63
N TYR A 66 1.89 10.35 -0.73
CA TYR A 66 0.79 9.45 -1.06
C TYR A 66 -0.50 10.25 -1.23
N GLY A 67 -1.04 10.23 -2.43
CA GLY A 67 -2.29 10.89 -2.77
C GLY A 67 -3.44 9.88 -2.82
N PHE A 68 -3.95 9.44 -1.68
CA PHE A 68 -4.97 8.39 -1.61
C PHE A 68 -6.23 8.76 -2.41
N GLU A 69 -6.79 9.92 -2.17
CA GLU A 69 -7.99 10.36 -2.87
C GLU A 69 -7.76 10.58 -4.37
N PRO A 70 -6.79 11.39 -4.85
CA PRO A 70 -6.57 11.57 -6.27
C PRO A 70 -6.15 10.29 -7.00
N TRP A 71 -5.48 9.35 -6.32
CA TRP A 71 -5.11 8.06 -6.92
C TRP A 71 -6.31 7.13 -7.03
N ALA A 72 -7.13 7.03 -5.99
CA ALA A 72 -8.35 6.25 -6.03
C ALA A 72 -9.35 6.80 -7.06
N ALA A 73 -9.47 8.13 -7.16
CA ALA A 73 -10.31 8.79 -8.15
C ALA A 73 -9.82 8.50 -9.59
N ALA A 74 -8.52 8.51 -9.82
CA ALA A 74 -7.94 8.19 -11.12
C ALA A 74 -8.23 6.72 -11.52
N LEU A 75 -8.05 5.78 -10.60
CA LEU A 75 -8.35 4.36 -10.85
C LEU A 75 -9.85 4.08 -11.01
N ARG A 76 -10.70 4.85 -10.35
CA ARG A 76 -12.15 4.72 -10.52
C ARG A 76 -12.61 5.22 -11.88
N GLY A 77 -12.03 6.31 -12.37
CA GLY A 77 -12.45 6.95 -13.61
C GLY A 77 -13.96 7.18 -13.67
N ARG A 78 -14.59 6.66 -14.73
CA ARG A 78 -16.06 6.67 -14.92
C ARG A 78 -16.73 5.36 -14.53
N SER A 79 -15.96 4.37 -14.08
CA SER A 79 -16.48 3.06 -13.73
C SER A 79 -17.35 3.11 -12.47
N PRO A 80 -18.48 2.40 -12.41
CA PRO A 80 -19.25 2.20 -11.19
C PRO A 80 -18.63 1.16 -10.25
N LEU A 81 -17.59 0.45 -10.71
CA LEU A 81 -16.94 -0.60 -9.95
C LEU A 81 -16.16 -0.04 -8.75
N PRO A 82 -16.02 -0.80 -7.68
CA PRO A 82 -15.20 -0.40 -6.55
C PRO A 82 -13.72 -0.39 -6.93
N VAL A 83 -12.98 0.56 -6.37
CA VAL A 83 -11.51 0.51 -6.40
C VAL A 83 -11.05 -0.39 -5.27
N ARG A 84 -10.13 -1.30 -5.57
CA ARG A 84 -9.47 -2.13 -4.57
C ARG A 84 -8.23 -1.43 -4.04
N TRP A 85 -8.03 -1.51 -2.74
CA TRP A 85 -6.84 -0.96 -2.12
C TRP A 85 -6.12 -2.03 -1.30
N ARG A 86 -4.83 -2.15 -1.49
CA ARG A 86 -4.00 -3.03 -0.70
C ARG A 86 -3.00 -2.16 0.09
N PRO A 87 -3.34 -1.79 1.34
CA PRO A 87 -2.39 -1.06 2.16
C PRO A 87 -1.17 -1.93 2.39
N GLY A 88 0.00 -1.36 2.18
CA GLY A 88 1.26 -2.06 2.34
C GLY A 88 1.63 -2.22 3.80
N GLY A 89 2.43 -3.22 4.04
CA GLY A 89 2.96 -3.57 5.33
C GLY A 89 2.79 -5.06 5.59
N GLY A 90 3.85 -5.72 6.02
CA GLY A 90 3.85 -7.13 6.33
C GLY A 90 4.45 -7.38 7.70
N PHE A 91 3.96 -8.42 8.36
CA PHE A 91 4.57 -9.01 9.54
C PHE A 91 5.16 -10.35 9.14
N TYR A 92 6.49 -10.46 9.11
CA TYR A 92 7.18 -11.53 8.40
C TYR A 92 7.67 -12.68 9.28
N GLY A 93 7.62 -12.56 10.59
CA GLY A 93 8.12 -13.60 11.48
C GLY A 93 7.82 -13.32 12.95
N ASP A 94 7.89 -14.39 13.75
CA ASP A 94 7.49 -14.36 15.17
C ASP A 94 8.55 -13.75 16.10
N GLU A 95 9.73 -13.47 15.61
CA GLU A 95 10.84 -12.94 16.40
C GLU A 95 10.61 -11.52 16.92
N ARG A 96 9.67 -10.79 16.31
CA ARG A 96 9.36 -9.40 16.69
C ARG A 96 7.86 -9.14 16.82
N PRO A 97 7.19 -9.75 17.83
CA PRO A 97 5.73 -9.69 17.93
C PRO A 97 5.16 -8.27 18.07
N ARG A 98 5.95 -7.32 18.55
CA ARG A 98 5.51 -5.91 18.63
C ARG A 98 5.31 -5.27 17.25
N GLU A 99 6.04 -5.72 16.23
CA GLU A 99 5.89 -5.19 14.88
C GLU A 99 4.48 -5.42 14.33
N LEU A 100 3.77 -6.43 14.80
CA LEU A 100 2.38 -6.67 14.41
C LEU A 100 1.47 -5.47 14.76
N LEU A 101 1.61 -4.89 15.94
CA LEU A 101 0.82 -3.72 16.34
C LEU A 101 1.20 -2.48 15.53
N ASP A 102 2.49 -2.27 15.29
CA ASP A 102 2.96 -1.14 14.48
C ASP A 102 2.44 -1.25 13.04
N LYS A 103 2.43 -2.46 12.48
CA LYS A 103 1.87 -2.73 11.17
C LYS A 103 0.35 -2.54 11.14
N ALA A 104 -0.36 -3.04 12.14
CA ALA A 104 -1.82 -2.83 12.25
C ALA A 104 -2.17 -1.34 12.33
N HIS A 105 -1.42 -0.55 13.09
CA HIS A 105 -1.59 0.90 13.13
C HIS A 105 -1.30 1.56 11.78
N ALA A 106 -0.25 1.15 11.09
CA ALA A 106 0.08 1.69 9.77
C ALA A 106 -1.03 1.37 8.75
N MET A 107 -1.57 0.15 8.78
CA MET A 107 -2.72 -0.26 7.97
C MET A 107 -3.96 0.59 8.28
N GLY A 108 -4.30 0.71 9.56
CA GLY A 108 -5.47 1.49 10.00
C GLY A 108 -5.39 2.96 9.59
N ARG A 109 -4.22 3.56 9.68
CA ARG A 109 -3.99 4.94 9.22
C ARG A 109 -4.19 5.09 7.71
N GLN A 110 -3.75 4.11 6.92
CA GLN A 110 -3.98 4.14 5.47
C GLN A 110 -5.48 3.99 5.17
N VAL A 111 -6.14 3.01 5.77
CA VAL A 111 -7.57 2.77 5.56
C VAL A 111 -8.42 3.98 5.96
N ALA A 112 -8.08 4.64 7.07
CA ALA A 112 -8.82 5.80 7.58
C ALA A 112 -8.83 7.02 6.64
N VAL A 113 -7.88 7.11 5.70
CA VAL A 113 -7.81 8.22 4.73
C VAL A 113 -8.31 7.82 3.33
N LEU A 114 -8.79 6.59 3.15
CA LEU A 114 -9.37 6.16 1.89
C LEU A 114 -10.74 6.81 1.65
N PRO A 115 -11.05 7.19 0.39
CA PRO A 115 -12.38 7.69 0.06
C PRO A 115 -13.46 6.64 0.29
N PRO A 116 -14.70 7.04 0.60
CA PRO A 116 -15.80 6.11 0.92
C PRO A 116 -16.17 5.12 -0.18
N TYR A 117 -15.81 5.40 -1.42
CA TYR A 117 -16.04 4.48 -2.54
C TYR A 117 -14.98 3.39 -2.66
N VAL A 118 -13.88 3.48 -1.94
CA VAL A 118 -12.91 2.38 -1.77
C VAL A 118 -13.45 1.46 -0.68
N ARG A 119 -14.20 0.44 -1.10
CA ARG A 119 -14.88 -0.47 -0.17
C ARG A 119 -14.09 -1.75 0.12
N ILE A 120 -13.04 -1.98 -0.62
CA ILE A 120 -12.23 -3.20 -0.52
C ILE A 120 -10.80 -2.78 -0.18
N ALA A 121 -10.43 -2.95 1.07
CA ALA A 121 -9.08 -2.76 1.59
C ALA A 121 -8.56 -4.12 2.08
N GLN A 122 -7.65 -4.73 1.30
CA GLN A 122 -7.13 -6.06 1.57
C GLN A 122 -5.69 -5.95 2.10
N ALA A 123 -5.50 -6.33 3.36
CA ALA A 123 -4.16 -6.42 3.93
C ALA A 123 -3.35 -7.53 3.26
N GLU A 124 -2.08 -7.31 3.06
CA GLU A 124 -1.16 -8.33 2.57
C GLU A 124 -0.70 -9.20 3.75
N ILE A 125 -0.87 -10.51 3.59
CA ILE A 125 -0.32 -11.51 4.51
C ILE A 125 0.77 -12.26 3.76
N GLU A 126 1.98 -12.05 4.18
CA GLU A 126 3.15 -12.57 3.50
C GLU A 126 4.11 -13.22 4.51
N ASN A 127 4.76 -14.29 4.11
CA ASN A 127 5.68 -15.07 4.95
C ASN A 127 7.12 -14.98 4.42
N PHE A 128 7.50 -13.83 3.86
CA PHE A 128 8.87 -13.60 3.41
C PHE A 128 9.87 -13.79 4.58
N PRO A 129 11.00 -14.43 4.40
CA PRO A 129 11.57 -14.97 3.16
C PRO A 129 11.15 -16.42 2.82
N TYR A 130 9.95 -16.83 3.13
CA TYR A 130 9.37 -18.16 2.80
C TYR A 130 10.08 -19.34 3.46
N GLN A 131 10.63 -19.12 4.63
CA GLN A 131 11.30 -20.14 5.40
C GLN A 131 10.30 -20.94 6.25
N PRO A 132 10.36 -22.27 6.22
CA PRO A 132 9.55 -23.10 7.11
C PRO A 132 9.71 -22.68 8.58
N LEU A 133 8.62 -22.73 9.33
CA LEU A 133 8.58 -22.44 10.78
C LEU A 133 8.96 -21.01 11.19
N ARG A 134 9.14 -20.11 10.24
CA ARG A 134 9.48 -18.71 10.57
C ARG A 134 8.29 -17.95 11.14
N LYS A 135 7.08 -18.32 10.74
CA LYS A 135 5.84 -17.71 11.21
C LYS A 135 4.80 -18.78 11.49
N ALA A 136 4.30 -18.79 12.69
CA ALA A 136 3.30 -19.77 13.13
C ALA A 136 1.93 -19.47 12.47
N ALA A 137 1.12 -20.51 12.29
CA ALA A 137 -0.26 -20.36 11.81
C ALA A 137 -1.08 -19.44 12.73
N GLN A 138 -0.87 -19.52 14.03
CA GLN A 138 -1.52 -18.64 15.01
C GLN A 138 -1.12 -17.17 14.80
N SER A 139 0.13 -16.89 14.47
CA SER A 139 0.59 -15.53 14.17
C SER A 139 -0.08 -14.97 12.92
N ASN A 140 -0.29 -15.80 11.89
CA ASN A 140 -1.07 -15.41 10.71
C ASN A 140 -2.52 -15.09 11.08
N ALA A 141 -3.16 -15.89 11.93
CA ALA A 141 -4.52 -15.64 12.38
C ALA A 141 -4.64 -14.33 13.20
N LEU A 142 -3.67 -14.08 14.08
CA LEU A 142 -3.57 -12.83 14.83
C LEU A 142 -3.34 -11.62 13.93
N GLU A 143 -2.49 -11.75 12.93
CA GLU A 143 -2.21 -10.71 11.95
C GLU A 143 -3.47 -10.34 11.15
N ILE A 144 -4.17 -11.32 10.60
CA ILE A 144 -5.44 -11.12 9.91
C ILE A 144 -6.44 -10.40 10.82
N THR A 145 -6.58 -10.90 12.07
CA THR A 145 -7.50 -10.31 13.05
C THR A 145 -7.13 -8.85 13.35
N ALA A 146 -5.85 -8.57 13.59
CA ALA A 146 -5.39 -7.22 13.88
C ALA A 146 -5.67 -6.24 12.72
N TYR A 147 -5.46 -6.68 11.47
CA TYR A 147 -5.71 -5.84 10.30
C TYR A 147 -7.21 -5.63 10.04
N LEU A 148 -8.04 -6.63 10.27
CA LEU A 148 -9.50 -6.46 10.22
C LEU A 148 -9.99 -5.47 11.28
N LEU A 149 -9.49 -5.57 12.51
CA LEU A 149 -9.78 -4.61 13.58
C LEU A 149 -9.27 -3.20 13.26
N ALA A 150 -8.18 -3.09 12.52
CA ALA A 150 -7.65 -1.81 12.03
C ALA A 150 -8.45 -1.21 10.87
N GLY A 151 -9.47 -1.92 10.35
CA GLY A 151 -10.39 -1.42 9.32
C GLY A 151 -10.20 -2.02 7.94
N CYS A 152 -9.26 -2.96 7.75
CA CYS A 152 -9.21 -3.73 6.51
C CYS A 152 -10.47 -4.58 6.34
N THR A 153 -10.88 -4.80 5.10
CA THR A 153 -12.10 -5.57 4.77
C THR A 153 -11.81 -7.02 4.37
N GLY A 154 -10.53 -7.38 4.32
CA GLY A 154 -10.07 -8.71 3.94
C GLY A 154 -8.56 -8.79 3.91
N SER A 155 -8.06 -9.94 3.46
CA SER A 155 -6.65 -10.21 3.34
C SER A 155 -6.32 -10.85 1.99
N ALA A 156 -5.14 -10.53 1.46
CA ALA A 156 -4.52 -11.19 0.33
C ALA A 156 -3.36 -12.04 0.86
N LEU A 157 -3.48 -13.35 0.74
CA LEU A 157 -2.51 -14.28 1.30
C LEU A 157 -1.55 -14.77 0.21
N ASN A 158 -0.27 -14.68 0.49
CA ASN A 158 0.75 -15.37 -0.29
C ASN A 158 1.03 -16.72 0.37
N ILE A 159 0.31 -17.75 -0.09
CA ILE A 159 0.35 -19.10 0.47
C ILE A 159 1.10 -20.10 -0.41
N LEU A 160 1.45 -19.71 -1.63
CA LEU A 160 2.19 -20.57 -2.55
C LEU A 160 3.68 -20.37 -2.34
N GLY A 161 4.36 -21.44 -1.89
CA GLY A 161 5.81 -21.47 -1.85
C GLY A 161 6.40 -21.39 -3.27
N GLN A 162 7.53 -20.73 -3.41
CA GLN A 162 8.22 -20.63 -4.71
C GLN A 162 8.87 -21.97 -5.14
N GLU A 163 8.99 -22.94 -4.26
CA GLU A 163 9.65 -24.22 -4.48
C GLU A 163 8.73 -25.38 -4.16
N GLY A 164 7.65 -25.57 -4.89
CA GLY A 164 6.90 -26.83 -4.90
C GLY A 164 6.59 -27.52 -3.56
N ASN A 165 6.80 -26.84 -2.43
CA ASN A 165 6.49 -27.37 -1.11
C ASN A 165 4.97 -27.51 -0.97
N PRO A 166 4.45 -28.70 -0.64
CA PRO A 166 3.04 -28.87 -0.38
C PRO A 166 2.64 -27.95 0.78
N LEU A 167 1.48 -27.34 0.68
CA LEU A 167 0.85 -26.66 1.81
C LEU A 167 0.79 -27.66 2.96
N ALA A 168 1.24 -27.25 4.15
CA ALA A 168 1.11 -28.10 5.31
C ALA A 168 -0.38 -28.43 5.51
N GLU A 169 -0.71 -29.70 5.50
CA GLU A 169 -2.04 -30.16 5.90
C GLU A 169 -2.22 -29.76 7.36
N SER A 170 -3.16 -28.85 7.60
CA SER A 170 -3.51 -28.38 8.94
C SER A 170 -4.59 -29.24 9.53
#